data_07aa16c302e4817c03f1730859d9fab2
#
_entry.id   07aa16c302e4817c03f1730859d9fab2
#
_cell.length_a   1.000
_cell.length_b   1.000
_cell.length_c   1.000
_cell.angle_alpha   90.00
_cell.angle_beta   90.00
_cell.angle_gamma   90.00
#
_symmetry.space_group_name_H-M   'P 1'
#
loop_
_entity.id
_entity.type
_entity.pdbx_description
1 polymer ?
#
loop_
_entity_poly.entity_id
_entity_poly.type
_entity_poly.pdbx_seq_one_letter_code
_entity_poly.pdbx_strand_id
1 'polypeptide(L)'
;MHYSVFTALAACLLASGLARAEVRVEGPVEDGVFASDYEDFQAGDRVLTRSNQPIEPGAVIPAKLGTKFGMRYSLAGKMADDSPLTLLYLTPGVVTPQGTHHDKFVVVQKLVPGAAQDVMAFEFTEPYEVVAGEWHLMVFQDDRKLLEQRFIVR
;
A
#
# COMPACT_ATOMS: atom_id res chain seq x y z
N MET A 1 -6.46 63.56 -42.49
CA MET A 1 -7.11 62.72 -41.48
C MET A 1 -6.49 61.35 -41.57
N HIS A 2 -5.58 61.03 -40.66
CA HIS A 2 -4.96 59.74 -40.59
C HIS A 2 -5.47 59.03 -39.34
N TYR A 3 -6.22 57.97 -39.55
CA TYR A 3 -6.65 57.11 -38.45
C TYR A 3 -5.64 55.98 -38.30
N SER A 4 -4.85 56.04 -37.23
CA SER A 4 -3.95 54.95 -36.88
C SER A 4 -4.76 53.92 -36.08
N VAL A 5 -4.91 52.74 -36.65
CA VAL A 5 -5.50 51.58 -35.99
C VAL A 5 -4.40 50.88 -35.21
N PHE A 6 -4.43 51.00 -33.90
CA PHE A 6 -3.60 50.18 -32.99
C PHE A 6 -4.25 48.80 -32.82
N THR A 7 -3.65 47.82 -33.46
CA THR A 7 -4.03 46.43 -33.24
C THR A 7 -3.29 45.92 -32.00
N ALA A 8 -4.00 45.83 -30.88
CA ALA A 8 -3.50 45.19 -29.66
C ALA A 8 -3.53 43.71 -29.82
N LEU A 9 -2.35 43.09 -30.00
CA LEU A 9 -2.17 41.62 -30.03
C LEU A 9 -2.16 41.13 -28.58
N ALA A 10 -3.29 40.62 -28.11
CA ALA A 10 -3.38 39.96 -26.81
C ALA A 10 -2.72 38.59 -26.91
N ALA A 11 -1.49 38.46 -26.42
CA ALA A 11 -0.81 37.20 -26.25
C ALA A 11 -1.43 36.45 -25.06
N CYS A 12 -2.37 35.57 -25.32
CA CYS A 12 -2.81 34.57 -24.33
C CYS A 12 -1.67 33.56 -24.10
N LEU A 13 -0.87 33.80 -23.08
CA LEU A 13 0.03 32.79 -22.52
C LEU A 13 -0.84 31.72 -21.88
N LEU A 14 -1.14 30.68 -22.65
CA LEU A 14 -1.63 29.41 -22.12
C LEU A 14 -0.48 28.78 -21.31
N ALA A 15 -0.48 29.05 -20.01
CA ALA A 15 0.29 28.28 -19.05
C ALA A 15 -0.29 26.88 -19.04
N SER A 16 0.17 26.03 -19.95
CA SER A 16 -0.06 24.59 -19.91
C SER A 16 0.70 24.07 -18.71
N GLY A 17 0.10 24.18 -17.54
CA GLY A 17 0.57 23.45 -16.38
C GLY A 17 0.56 21.96 -16.80
N LEU A 18 1.73 21.37 -16.90
CA LEU A 18 1.85 19.93 -17.04
C LEU A 18 1.20 19.33 -15.79
N ALA A 19 -0.07 18.98 -15.91
CA ALA A 19 -0.76 18.22 -14.88
C ALA A 19 -0.04 16.87 -14.80
N ARG A 20 0.84 16.74 -13.82
CA ARG A 20 1.52 15.48 -13.53
C ARG A 20 0.42 14.48 -13.18
N ALA A 21 0.37 13.36 -13.89
CA ALA A 21 -0.61 12.33 -13.60
C ALA A 21 -0.33 11.80 -12.19
N GLU A 22 -1.26 12.00 -11.27
CA GLU A 22 -1.15 11.49 -9.92
C GLU A 22 -1.25 9.97 -9.90
N VAL A 23 -0.46 9.33 -9.03
CA VAL A 23 -0.60 7.90 -8.77
C VAL A 23 -1.98 7.62 -8.17
N ARG A 24 -2.68 6.65 -8.72
CA ARG A 24 -4.02 6.26 -8.29
C ARG A 24 -4.20 4.76 -8.37
N VAL A 25 -5.09 4.24 -7.54
CA VAL A 25 -5.52 2.84 -7.62
C VAL A 25 -6.35 2.64 -8.87
N GLU A 26 -6.04 1.60 -9.64
CA GLU A 26 -6.74 1.22 -10.87
C GLU A 26 -7.13 -0.25 -10.79
N GLY A 27 -8.38 -0.53 -11.18
CA GLY A 27 -8.92 -1.88 -11.15
C GLY A 27 -9.25 -2.40 -9.76
N PRO A 28 -9.55 -3.70 -9.65
CA PRO A 28 -9.95 -4.31 -8.38
C PRO A 28 -8.79 -4.40 -7.40
N VAL A 29 -9.12 -4.28 -6.11
CA VAL A 29 -8.22 -4.56 -4.99
C VAL A 29 -8.59 -5.93 -4.44
N GLU A 30 -7.60 -6.82 -4.33
CA GLU A 30 -7.77 -8.10 -3.66
C GLU A 30 -7.27 -7.97 -2.23
N ASP A 31 -8.05 -8.41 -1.25
CA ASP A 31 -7.71 -8.40 0.16
C ASP A 31 -8.07 -9.71 0.85
N GLY A 32 -7.25 -10.13 1.78
CA GLY A 32 -7.44 -11.37 2.50
C GLY A 32 -6.15 -12.04 2.90
N VAL A 33 -6.20 -13.37 2.98
CA VAL A 33 -5.07 -14.22 3.35
C VAL A 33 -4.35 -14.72 2.09
N PHE A 34 -3.05 -14.50 2.03
CA PHE A 34 -2.19 -15.05 0.98
C PHE A 34 -1.95 -16.52 1.27
N ALA A 35 -2.20 -17.38 0.28
CA ALA A 35 -1.92 -18.81 0.40
C ALA A 35 -0.43 -19.05 0.65
N SER A 36 -0.10 -19.96 1.55
CA SER A 36 1.26 -20.34 1.89
C SER A 36 1.53 -21.76 1.44
N ASP A 37 2.73 -22.00 0.91
CA ASP A 37 3.18 -23.34 0.53
C ASP A 37 3.72 -24.15 1.75
N TYR A 38 3.67 -23.57 2.96
CA TYR A 38 4.17 -24.22 4.17
C TYR A 38 3.06 -24.87 4.98
N GLU A 39 3.18 -26.18 5.22
CA GLU A 39 2.35 -26.89 6.19
C GLU A 39 2.87 -26.73 7.63
N ASP A 40 4.19 -26.69 7.80
CA ASP A 40 4.87 -26.60 9.11
C ASP A 40 5.70 -25.30 9.19
N PHE A 41 5.07 -24.23 9.64
CA PHE A 41 5.72 -22.95 9.83
C PHE A 41 6.38 -22.86 11.21
N GLN A 42 7.66 -22.48 11.24
CA GLN A 42 8.43 -22.26 12.46
C GLN A 42 8.61 -20.77 12.73
N ALA A 43 8.74 -20.41 14.01
CA ALA A 43 9.00 -19.02 14.39
C ALA A 43 10.28 -18.50 13.71
N GLY A 44 10.21 -17.29 13.14
CA GLY A 44 11.32 -16.65 12.41
C GLY A 44 11.41 -17.04 10.94
N ASP A 45 10.63 -18.03 10.47
CA ASP A 45 10.55 -18.35 9.05
C ASP A 45 9.90 -17.20 8.27
N ARG A 46 10.27 -17.07 7.01
CA ARG A 46 9.58 -16.14 6.10
C ARG A 46 8.46 -16.86 5.37
N VAL A 47 7.32 -16.20 5.29
CA VAL A 47 6.22 -16.66 4.45
C VAL A 47 6.61 -16.45 3.00
N LEU A 48 7.06 -17.54 2.34
CA LEU A 48 7.40 -17.48 0.93
C LEU A 48 6.12 -17.46 0.10
N THR A 49 5.97 -16.42 -0.68
CA THR A 49 4.83 -16.23 -1.56
C THR A 49 5.30 -15.95 -2.98
N ARG A 50 4.54 -16.42 -3.96
CA ARG A 50 4.78 -16.11 -5.37
C ARG A 50 4.03 -14.81 -5.71
N SER A 51 4.50 -14.06 -6.69
CA SER A 51 3.87 -12.80 -7.11
C SER A 51 2.41 -12.95 -7.57
N ASN A 52 2.04 -14.13 -8.04
CA ASN A 52 0.69 -14.47 -8.50
C ASN A 52 -0.07 -15.38 -7.53
N GLN A 53 0.35 -15.43 -6.28
CA GLN A 53 -0.24 -16.30 -5.29
C GLN A 53 -1.72 -16.00 -5.07
N PRO A 54 -2.58 -17.04 -4.94
CA PRO A 54 -3.98 -16.84 -4.60
C PRO A 54 -4.16 -16.15 -3.26
N ILE A 55 -5.13 -15.22 -3.22
CA ILE A 55 -5.59 -14.59 -1.99
C ILE A 55 -6.96 -15.18 -1.69
N GLU A 56 -7.12 -15.75 -0.50
CA GLU A 56 -8.43 -16.12 0.03
C GLU A 56 -9.11 -14.85 0.53
N PRO A 57 -10.20 -14.39 -0.12
CA PRO A 57 -10.83 -13.12 0.22
C PRO A 57 -11.43 -13.13 1.62
N GLY A 58 -11.32 -12.02 2.31
CA GLY A 58 -12.00 -11.84 3.59
C GLY A 58 -11.26 -10.91 4.53
N ALA A 59 -12.02 -10.28 5.42
CA ALA A 59 -11.49 -9.36 6.43
C ALA A 59 -11.22 -10.04 7.77
N VAL A 60 -11.61 -11.29 7.95
CA VAL A 60 -11.34 -12.08 9.16
C VAL A 60 -10.10 -12.95 8.92
N ILE A 61 -9.09 -12.73 9.73
CA ILE A 61 -7.76 -13.32 9.57
C ILE A 61 -7.48 -14.28 10.72
N PRO A 62 -7.04 -15.52 10.44
CA PRO A 62 -6.66 -16.46 11.49
C PRO A 62 -5.50 -15.93 12.35
N ALA A 63 -5.65 -15.94 13.66
CA ALA A 63 -4.60 -15.64 14.62
C ALA A 63 -3.64 -16.83 14.73
N LYS A 64 -2.87 -17.06 13.67
CA LYS A 64 -1.98 -18.22 13.52
C LYS A 64 -0.62 -17.79 12.99
N LEU A 65 0.45 -18.31 13.60
CA LEU A 65 1.80 -18.15 13.09
C LEU A 65 1.90 -18.62 11.61
N GLY A 66 2.61 -17.90 10.78
CA GLY A 66 2.74 -18.18 9.35
C GLY A 66 1.64 -17.56 8.46
N THR A 67 0.63 -16.94 9.04
CA THR A 67 -0.40 -16.25 8.26
C THR A 67 0.18 -14.98 7.65
N LYS A 68 -0.02 -14.80 6.34
CA LYS A 68 0.23 -13.55 5.61
C LYS A 68 -1.09 -13.00 5.13
N PHE A 69 -1.37 -11.76 5.45
CA PHE A 69 -2.62 -11.09 5.07
C PHE A 69 -2.37 -9.66 4.62
N GLY A 70 -3.24 -9.15 3.81
CA GLY A 70 -3.14 -7.79 3.30
C GLY A 70 -3.87 -7.60 1.98
N MET A 71 -3.29 -6.77 1.13
CA MET A 71 -3.89 -6.32 -0.12
C MET A 71 -2.93 -6.47 -1.29
N ARG A 72 -3.50 -6.77 -2.46
CA ARG A 72 -2.83 -6.69 -3.75
C ARG A 72 -3.62 -5.75 -4.65
N TYR A 73 -2.95 -4.80 -5.25
CA TYR A 73 -3.58 -3.71 -5.98
C TYR A 73 -2.71 -3.28 -7.17
N SER A 74 -3.32 -2.58 -8.10
CA SER A 74 -2.64 -1.97 -9.25
C SER A 74 -2.67 -0.46 -9.13
N LEU A 75 -1.57 0.18 -9.46
CA LEU A 75 -1.44 1.63 -9.47
C LEU A 75 -1.18 2.12 -10.89
N ALA A 76 -1.99 3.08 -11.32
CA ALA A 76 -1.77 3.84 -12.56
C ALA A 76 -1.03 5.14 -12.26
N GLY A 77 -0.31 5.66 -13.27
CA GLY A 77 0.38 6.94 -13.18
C GLY A 77 1.72 6.88 -12.44
N LYS A 78 2.27 5.68 -12.19
CA LYS A 78 3.59 5.52 -11.57
C LYS A 78 4.71 6.04 -12.45
N MET A 79 5.59 6.85 -11.87
CA MET A 79 6.82 7.32 -12.49
C MET A 79 8.02 7.04 -11.57
N ALA A 80 9.19 6.82 -12.16
CA ALA A 80 10.40 6.43 -11.42
C ALA A 80 10.89 7.50 -10.42
N ASP A 81 10.58 8.76 -10.67
CA ASP A 81 10.96 9.91 -9.84
C ASP A 81 9.85 10.39 -8.90
N ASP A 82 8.73 9.66 -8.82
CA ASP A 82 7.66 9.95 -7.88
C ASP A 82 8.09 9.69 -6.43
N SER A 83 7.45 10.40 -5.51
CA SER A 83 7.57 10.12 -4.08
C SER A 83 7.22 8.66 -3.79
N PRO A 84 7.96 7.97 -2.89
CA PRO A 84 7.68 6.60 -2.54
C PRO A 84 6.31 6.47 -1.85
N LEU A 85 5.81 5.23 -1.81
CA LEU A 85 4.66 4.89 -0.99
C LEU A 85 5.06 4.79 0.48
N THR A 86 4.16 5.18 1.35
CA THR A 86 4.22 4.90 2.79
C THR A 86 3.15 3.87 3.12
N LEU A 87 3.58 2.71 3.60
CA LEU A 87 2.71 1.65 4.07
C LEU A 87 2.58 1.76 5.60
N LEU A 88 1.39 2.05 6.07
CA LEU A 88 1.10 2.21 7.49
C LEU A 88 0.24 1.05 7.99
N TYR A 89 0.78 0.30 8.94
CA TYR A 89 0.10 -0.79 9.63
C TYR A 89 -0.26 -0.33 11.05
N LEU A 90 -1.52 -0.11 11.35
CA LEU A 90 -1.99 0.09 12.72
C LEU A 90 -2.36 -1.26 13.30
N THR A 91 -1.89 -1.52 14.51
CA THR A 91 -2.05 -2.79 15.20
C THR A 91 -2.86 -2.63 16.49
N PRO A 92 -3.43 -3.72 17.05
CA PRO A 92 -4.04 -3.69 18.39
C PRO A 92 -3.03 -3.48 19.52
N GLY A 93 -1.75 -3.55 19.23
CA GLY A 93 -0.66 -3.46 20.20
C GLY A 93 0.21 -4.72 20.16
N VAL A 94 1.30 -4.68 19.39
CA VAL A 94 2.31 -5.73 19.36
C VAL A 94 3.35 -5.42 20.41
N VAL A 95 3.64 -6.37 21.30
CA VAL A 95 4.63 -6.22 22.37
C VAL A 95 5.74 -7.25 22.15
N THR A 96 6.96 -6.76 21.91
CA THR A 96 8.13 -7.64 21.72
C THR A 96 8.53 -8.30 23.05
N PRO A 97 9.34 -9.39 23.01
CA PRO A 97 9.87 -10.02 24.22
C PRO A 97 10.66 -9.07 25.12
N GLN A 98 11.22 -7.99 24.54
CA GLN A 98 11.95 -6.95 25.28
C GLN A 98 11.04 -5.88 25.87
N GLY A 99 9.72 -5.99 25.68
CA GLY A 99 8.72 -5.07 26.21
C GLY A 99 8.47 -3.82 25.36
N THR A 100 8.98 -3.78 24.12
CA THR A 100 8.71 -2.67 23.21
C THR A 100 7.31 -2.80 22.62
N HIS A 101 6.53 -1.72 22.73
CA HIS A 101 5.17 -1.64 22.17
C HIS A 101 5.20 -1.07 20.75
N HIS A 102 4.49 -1.74 19.85
CA HIS A 102 4.28 -1.28 18.48
C HIS A 102 2.78 -1.17 18.18
N ASP A 103 2.24 0.04 18.29
CA ASP A 103 0.88 0.35 17.87
C ASP A 103 0.80 0.53 16.36
N LYS A 104 1.95 0.73 15.73
CA LYS A 104 2.08 0.90 14.29
C LYS A 104 3.44 0.43 13.77
N PHE A 105 3.43 0.02 12.50
CA PHE A 105 4.62 -0.14 11.69
C PHE A 105 4.52 0.75 10.46
N VAL A 106 5.65 1.32 10.04
CA VAL A 106 5.74 2.19 8.85
C VAL A 106 6.82 1.64 7.94
N VAL A 107 6.47 1.41 6.69
CA VAL A 107 7.41 0.95 5.65
C VAL A 107 7.37 1.93 4.50
N VAL A 108 8.54 2.36 4.04
CA VAL A 108 8.68 3.20 2.84
C VAL A 108 9.03 2.28 1.67
N GLN A 109 8.21 2.33 0.63
CA GLN A 109 8.36 1.48 -0.56
C GLN A 109 8.50 2.34 -1.81
N LYS A 110 9.60 2.16 -2.53
CA LYS A 110 9.78 2.83 -3.82
C LYS A 110 8.74 2.33 -4.83
N LEU A 111 8.25 3.25 -5.65
CA LEU A 111 7.43 2.89 -6.80
C LEU A 111 8.26 2.15 -7.85
N VAL A 112 7.67 1.09 -8.39
CA VAL A 112 8.23 0.31 -9.49
C VAL A 112 7.30 0.45 -10.69
N PRO A 113 7.59 1.36 -11.66
CA PRO A 113 6.69 1.64 -12.77
C PRO A 113 6.34 0.43 -13.62
N GLY A 114 7.28 -0.53 -13.74
CA GLY A 114 7.08 -1.76 -14.52
C GLY A 114 6.31 -2.87 -13.78
N ALA A 115 6.06 -2.73 -12.49
CA ALA A 115 5.28 -3.71 -11.74
C ALA A 115 3.80 -3.56 -12.03
N ALA A 116 3.16 -4.64 -12.51
CA ALA A 116 1.73 -4.65 -12.81
C ALA A 116 0.88 -4.55 -11.54
N GLN A 117 1.36 -5.09 -10.43
CA GLN A 117 0.70 -5.11 -9.14
C GLN A 117 1.68 -4.79 -8.02
N ASP A 118 1.15 -4.18 -6.97
CA ASP A 118 1.83 -3.92 -5.72
C ASP A 118 1.13 -4.68 -4.59
N VAL A 119 1.86 -4.95 -3.53
CA VAL A 119 1.37 -5.71 -2.37
C VAL A 119 1.69 -4.94 -1.09
N MET A 120 0.72 -4.83 -0.21
CA MET A 120 0.89 -4.47 1.18
C MET A 120 0.40 -5.61 2.04
N ALA A 121 1.29 -6.27 2.76
CA ALA A 121 0.92 -7.41 3.58
C ALA A 121 1.72 -7.43 4.88
N PHE A 122 1.15 -8.05 5.91
CA PHE A 122 1.80 -8.36 7.16
C PHE A 122 1.92 -9.87 7.32
N GLU A 123 3.05 -10.32 7.81
CA GLU A 123 3.33 -11.75 8.03
C GLU A 123 3.54 -12.01 9.51
N PHE A 124 2.80 -12.95 10.08
CA PHE A 124 3.04 -13.41 11.44
C PHE A 124 4.23 -14.39 11.44
N THR A 125 5.44 -13.85 11.58
CA THR A 125 6.67 -14.66 11.62
C THR A 125 7.14 -14.97 13.03
N GLU A 126 6.67 -14.20 14.02
CA GLU A 126 6.99 -14.37 15.43
C GLU A 126 5.72 -14.49 16.27
N PRO A 127 5.72 -15.33 17.32
CA PRO A 127 4.53 -15.54 18.16
C PRO A 127 3.96 -14.26 18.78
N TYR A 128 4.79 -13.30 19.14
CA TYR A 128 4.36 -12.04 19.75
C TYR A 128 3.66 -11.09 18.75
N GLU A 129 3.79 -11.33 17.45
CA GLU A 129 3.09 -10.57 16.41
C GLU A 129 1.64 -11.03 16.22
N VAL A 130 1.32 -12.25 16.64
CA VAL A 130 -0.02 -12.83 16.51
C VAL A 130 -0.96 -12.23 17.54
N VAL A 131 -1.41 -11.01 17.29
CA VAL A 131 -2.26 -10.24 18.21
C VAL A 131 -3.67 -10.15 17.64
N ALA A 132 -4.65 -10.69 18.39
CA ALA A 132 -6.05 -10.59 18.05
C ALA A 132 -6.56 -9.16 18.16
N GLY A 133 -7.47 -8.79 17.30
CA GLY A 133 -8.07 -7.46 17.26
C GLY A 133 -8.08 -6.86 15.87
N GLU A 134 -8.36 -5.56 15.79
CA GLU A 134 -8.41 -4.83 14.54
C GLU A 134 -7.01 -4.39 14.09
N TRP A 135 -6.67 -4.79 12.87
CA TRP A 135 -5.50 -4.32 12.13
C TRP A 135 -5.97 -3.42 11.00
N HIS A 136 -5.36 -2.25 10.86
CA HIS A 136 -5.73 -1.30 9.83
C HIS A 136 -4.52 -1.01 8.94
N LEU A 137 -4.62 -1.39 7.69
CA LEU A 137 -3.57 -1.24 6.69
C LEU A 137 -3.93 -0.09 5.75
N MET A 138 -2.99 0.84 5.56
CA MET A 138 -3.20 2.02 4.72
C MET A 138 -1.99 2.27 3.82
N VAL A 139 -2.23 2.63 2.58
CA VAL A 139 -1.20 3.05 1.63
C VAL A 139 -1.34 4.53 1.36
N PHE A 140 -0.25 5.25 1.55
CA PHE A 140 -0.14 6.68 1.27
C PHE A 140 0.91 6.97 0.21
N GLN A 141 0.71 8.04 -0.52
CA GLN A 141 1.78 8.75 -1.22
C GLN A 141 1.79 10.19 -0.69
N ASP A 142 2.88 10.60 -0.06
CA ASP A 142 2.96 11.81 0.74
C ASP A 142 1.84 11.82 1.80
N ASP A 143 1.00 12.84 1.84
CA ASP A 143 -0.15 12.95 2.76
C ASP A 143 -1.48 12.41 2.17
N ARG A 144 -1.43 11.88 0.95
CA ARG A 144 -2.61 11.39 0.22
C ARG A 144 -2.80 9.89 0.42
N LYS A 145 -3.91 9.50 1.05
CA LYS A 145 -4.28 8.09 1.19
C LYS A 145 -4.80 7.54 -0.13
N LEU A 146 -4.17 6.46 -0.61
CA LEU A 146 -4.54 5.80 -1.86
C LEU A 146 -5.56 4.69 -1.64
N LEU A 147 -5.36 3.88 -0.60
CA LEU A 147 -6.30 2.82 -0.21
C LEU A 147 -6.10 2.42 1.24
N GLU A 148 -7.09 1.73 1.78
CA GLU A 148 -7.07 1.18 3.13
C GLU A 148 -7.94 -0.06 3.24
N GLN A 149 -7.61 -0.92 4.20
CA GLN A 149 -8.41 -2.09 4.57
C GLN A 149 -8.25 -2.37 6.05
N ARG A 150 -9.36 -2.71 6.69
CA ARG A 150 -9.40 -3.18 8.08
C ARG A 150 -9.56 -4.68 8.09
N PHE A 151 -8.79 -5.33 8.97
CA PHE A 151 -8.84 -6.77 9.18
C PHE A 151 -9.10 -7.05 10.65
N ILE A 152 -9.84 -8.12 10.92
CA ILE A 152 -10.06 -8.62 12.27
C ILE A 152 -9.29 -9.93 12.42
N VAL A 153 -8.28 -9.91 13.27
CA VAL A 153 -7.48 -11.09 13.62
C VAL A 153 -8.14 -11.80 14.82
N ARG A 154 -8.49 -13.08 14.66
CA ARG A 154 -9.12 -13.88 15.72
C ARG A 154 -8.91 -15.39 15.54
#